data_57ffbef36cba56041f3eb8c3c3456969
#
_entry.id   57ffbef36cba56041f3eb8c3c3456969
#
_cell.length_a   1.000
_cell.length_b   1.000
_cell.length_c   1.000
_cell.angle_alpha   90.00
_cell.angle_beta   90.00
_cell.angle_gamma   90.00
#
_symmetry.space_group_name_H-M   'P 1'
#
loop_
_entity.id
_entity.type
_entity.pdbx_description
1 polymer ?
#
loop_
_entity_poly.entity_id
_entity_poly.type
_entity_poly.pdbx_seq_one_letter_code
_entity_poly.pdbx_strand_id
1 'polypeptide(L)'
;EWVASAGLKYQRVEIRDSDGDINAKDALGNDLSFSGDGTDDLLTVPLRLVRDKRNNSLSPTKGSVLRLSTEQSIPIGDASILSNKLSGSYSFYLPTRLTKLTKGCRKSDSKSQQCPQAFAFNLQGGTVIGDLPPYEAFSLGGANSVRGFGEGELGTARSFLQASAEYRFPVFSLLSGALFFDAATDLGTADSVTGNPAGARNKPGNGFGYGLGVRVKSPLGPIRLDYGYNNDGESRVQFGIGERF
;
A
#
# COMPACT_ATOMS: atom_id res chain seq x y z
N GLU A 1 17.67 2.83 15.39
CA GLU A 1 16.85 3.15 16.59
C GLU A 1 15.39 2.79 16.32
N TRP A 2 14.63 2.59 17.40
CA TRP A 2 13.21 2.41 17.34
C TRP A 2 12.51 3.74 17.59
N VAL A 3 11.48 4.03 16.83
CA VAL A 3 10.60 5.16 17.04
C VAL A 3 9.20 4.61 17.32
N ALA A 4 8.64 4.96 18.47
CA ALA A 4 7.28 4.64 18.85
C ALA A 4 6.43 5.92 18.81
N SER A 5 5.20 5.81 18.34
CA SER A 5 4.21 6.90 18.39
C SER A 5 2.84 6.36 18.80
N ALA A 6 2.10 7.17 19.54
CA ALA A 6 0.73 6.92 19.96
C ALA A 6 -0.11 8.16 19.69
N GLY A 7 -1.40 7.99 19.50
CA GLY A 7 -2.33 9.09 19.27
C GLY A 7 -3.74 8.74 19.69
N LEU A 8 -4.61 9.71 19.55
CA LEU A 8 -6.05 9.58 19.64
C LEU A 8 -6.63 10.17 18.36
N LYS A 9 -7.50 9.43 17.68
CA LYS A 9 -8.13 9.86 16.43
C LYS A 9 -9.64 9.70 16.57
N TYR A 10 -10.35 10.79 16.35
CA TYR A 10 -11.81 10.77 16.15
C TYR A 10 -12.11 11.02 14.68
N GLN A 11 -13.04 10.26 14.13
CA GLN A 11 -13.49 10.38 12.76
C GLN A 11 -15.00 10.14 12.70
N ARG A 12 -15.70 11.06 12.04
CA ARG A 12 -17.09 10.86 11.63
C ARG A 12 -17.11 10.56 10.13
N VAL A 13 -17.68 9.43 9.76
CA VAL A 13 -17.84 8.99 8.39
C VAL A 13 -19.29 9.13 7.99
N GLU A 14 -19.55 9.92 6.95
CA GLU A 14 -20.87 10.08 6.34
C GLU A 14 -20.80 9.61 4.90
N ILE A 15 -21.62 8.64 4.55
CA ILE A 15 -21.71 8.13 3.18
C ILE A 15 -22.79 8.93 2.46
N ARG A 16 -22.41 9.60 1.38
CA ARG A 16 -23.33 10.44 0.60
C ARG A 16 -23.40 9.99 -0.85
N ASP A 17 -24.58 10.13 -1.44
CA ASP A 17 -24.79 9.92 -2.86
C ASP A 17 -24.35 11.13 -3.71
N SER A 18 -24.58 11.08 -5.03
CA SER A 18 -24.22 12.16 -5.96
C SER A 18 -24.98 13.47 -5.72
N ASP A 19 -26.14 13.39 -5.09
CA ASP A 19 -27.01 14.55 -4.79
C ASP A 19 -26.66 15.17 -3.43
N GLY A 20 -25.78 14.50 -2.67
CA GLY A 20 -25.27 14.94 -1.38
C GLY A 20 -26.09 14.45 -0.20
N ASP A 21 -27.10 13.62 -0.41
CA ASP A 21 -27.91 13.02 0.64
C ASP A 21 -27.21 11.84 1.28
N ILE A 22 -27.43 11.63 2.59
CA ILE A 22 -26.86 10.48 3.30
C ILE A 22 -27.51 9.21 2.77
N ASN A 23 -26.67 8.27 2.31
CA ASN A 23 -27.09 7.01 1.74
C ASN A 23 -26.41 5.84 2.44
N ALA A 24 -27.19 5.03 3.15
CA ALA A 24 -26.68 3.87 3.89
C ALA A 24 -26.35 2.67 3.02
N LYS A 25 -26.86 2.61 1.78
CA LYS A 25 -26.78 1.42 0.91
C LYS A 25 -26.29 1.79 -0.48
N ASP A 26 -25.57 0.85 -1.11
CA ASP A 26 -25.24 0.94 -2.52
C ASP A 26 -26.43 0.59 -3.44
N ALA A 27 -26.23 0.73 -4.76
CA ALA A 27 -27.27 0.41 -5.75
C ALA A 27 -27.74 -1.07 -5.76
N LEU A 28 -26.97 -1.95 -5.12
CA LEU A 28 -27.29 -3.38 -4.96
C LEU A 28 -27.94 -3.70 -3.62
N GLY A 29 -28.12 -2.68 -2.74
CA GLY A 29 -28.69 -2.82 -1.41
C GLY A 29 -27.71 -3.24 -0.31
N ASN A 30 -26.39 -3.28 -0.58
CA ASN A 30 -25.38 -3.60 0.43
C ASN A 30 -25.14 -2.41 1.36
N ASP A 31 -24.89 -2.70 2.63
CA ASP A 31 -24.59 -1.68 3.62
C ASP A 31 -23.21 -1.03 3.36
N LEU A 32 -23.17 0.31 3.38
CA LEU A 32 -21.99 1.13 3.18
C LEU A 32 -21.43 1.68 4.49
N SER A 33 -22.23 1.66 5.58
CA SER A 33 -21.81 1.99 6.94
C SER A 33 -22.00 0.78 7.86
N PHE A 34 -21.37 0.82 9.04
CA PHE A 34 -21.52 -0.24 10.03
C PHE A 34 -22.85 -0.11 10.81
N SER A 35 -23.28 1.12 11.09
CA SER A 35 -24.60 1.42 11.70
C SER A 35 -25.77 1.01 10.82
N GLY A 36 -25.59 1.02 9.47
CA GLY A 36 -26.65 0.82 8.51
C GLY A 36 -27.50 2.08 8.23
N ASP A 37 -27.14 3.23 8.80
CA ASP A 37 -27.83 4.52 8.60
C ASP A 37 -27.04 5.51 7.71
N GLY A 38 -25.83 5.13 7.29
CA GLY A 38 -24.93 5.94 6.46
C GLY A 38 -24.00 6.85 7.26
N THR A 39 -24.01 6.78 8.59
CA THR A 39 -23.17 7.61 9.47
C THR A 39 -22.55 6.77 10.57
N ASP A 40 -21.22 6.77 10.67
CA ASP A 40 -20.48 6.08 11.73
C ASP A 40 -19.53 7.04 12.45
N ASP A 41 -19.48 6.97 13.77
CA ASP A 41 -18.49 7.65 14.61
C ASP A 41 -17.41 6.65 15.05
N LEU A 42 -16.15 6.97 14.81
CA LEU A 42 -15.01 6.15 15.21
C LEU A 42 -14.08 6.95 16.12
N LEU A 43 -13.80 6.40 17.28
CA LEU A 43 -12.73 6.85 18.16
C LEU A 43 -11.67 5.76 18.23
N THR A 44 -10.43 6.04 17.80
CA THR A 44 -9.38 5.04 17.76
C THR A 44 -8.09 5.52 18.45
N VAL A 45 -7.35 4.54 18.98
CA VAL A 45 -6.02 4.73 19.57
C VAL A 45 -4.99 4.04 18.66
N PRO A 46 -4.39 4.76 17.71
CA PRO A 46 -3.31 4.24 16.89
C PRO A 46 -1.99 4.19 17.70
N LEU A 47 -1.34 3.03 17.63
CA LEU A 47 0.03 2.83 18.09
C LEU A 47 0.89 2.40 16.90
N ARG A 48 2.04 3.02 16.73
CA ARG A 48 2.97 2.69 15.64
C ARG A 48 4.39 2.54 16.16
N LEU A 49 5.08 1.52 15.63
CA LEU A 49 6.47 1.24 15.93
C LEU A 49 7.26 1.13 14.62
N VAL A 50 8.33 1.90 14.50
CA VAL A 50 9.18 1.95 13.31
C VAL A 50 10.63 1.71 13.69
N ARG A 51 11.30 0.85 12.91
CA ARG A 51 12.75 0.68 12.95
C ARG A 51 13.32 0.88 11.56
N ASP A 52 13.99 1.99 11.34
CA ASP A 52 14.60 2.33 10.05
C ASP A 52 16.14 2.19 10.15
N LYS A 53 16.68 1.35 9.28
CA LYS A 53 18.12 1.09 9.12
C LYS A 53 18.59 1.28 7.67
N ARG A 54 17.81 2.01 6.88
CA ARG A 54 18.18 2.34 5.50
C ARG A 54 19.35 3.32 5.48
N ASN A 55 20.21 3.18 4.48
CA ASN A 55 21.32 4.12 4.25
C ASN A 55 20.85 5.50 3.76
N ASN A 56 19.66 5.59 3.18
CA ASN A 56 19.03 6.83 2.74
C ASN A 56 17.51 6.62 2.74
N SER A 57 16.75 7.55 3.28
CA SER A 57 15.28 7.45 3.37
C SER A 57 14.58 7.76 2.05
N LEU A 58 15.16 8.62 1.21
CA LEU A 58 14.56 9.05 -0.07
C LEU A 58 14.97 8.19 -1.27
N SER A 59 16.08 7.44 -1.17
CA SER A 59 16.56 6.60 -2.27
C SER A 59 17.43 5.47 -1.70
N PRO A 60 16.83 4.53 -0.98
CA PRO A 60 17.56 3.48 -0.29
C PRO A 60 18.15 2.47 -1.27
N THR A 61 19.41 2.11 -1.02
CA THR A 61 20.10 1.05 -1.74
C THR A 61 20.61 -0.07 -0.83
N LYS A 62 20.57 0.14 0.48
CA LYS A 62 21.02 -0.82 1.50
C LYS A 62 20.27 -0.62 2.80
N GLY A 63 20.08 -1.70 3.54
CA GLY A 63 19.45 -1.69 4.84
C GLY A 63 18.01 -2.17 4.82
N SER A 64 17.27 -1.87 5.86
CA SER A 64 15.88 -2.31 6.00
C SER A 64 15.04 -1.33 6.80
N VAL A 65 13.74 -1.42 6.65
CA VAL A 65 12.77 -0.74 7.51
C VAL A 65 11.66 -1.70 7.89
N LEU A 66 11.35 -1.74 9.19
CA LEU A 66 10.21 -2.47 9.77
C LEU A 66 9.22 -1.44 10.31
N ARG A 67 7.97 -1.60 9.94
CA ARG A 67 6.83 -0.82 10.47
C ARG A 67 5.80 -1.78 11.02
N LEU A 68 5.38 -1.55 12.25
CA LEU A 68 4.29 -2.27 12.90
C LEU A 68 3.28 -1.24 13.38
N SER A 69 2.01 -1.53 13.24
CA SER A 69 0.94 -0.68 13.76
C SER A 69 -0.22 -1.51 14.28
N THR A 70 -0.84 -0.98 15.32
CA THR A 70 -2.14 -1.42 15.80
C THR A 70 -3.03 -0.20 16.00
N GLU A 71 -4.29 -0.31 15.70
CA GLU A 71 -5.29 0.73 15.90
C GLU A 71 -6.50 0.11 16.59
N GLN A 72 -6.67 0.44 17.88
CA GLN A 72 -7.78 -0.04 18.70
C GLN A 72 -8.92 0.96 18.65
N SER A 73 -10.11 0.54 18.25
CA SER A 73 -11.31 1.36 18.38
C SER A 73 -11.87 1.31 19.80
N ILE A 74 -12.48 2.41 20.21
CA ILE A 74 -13.24 2.55 21.45
C ILE A 74 -14.71 2.73 21.03
N PRO A 75 -15.62 1.87 21.47
CA PRO A 75 -17.04 1.99 21.10
C PRO A 75 -17.61 3.35 21.49
N ILE A 76 -18.13 4.09 20.52
CA ILE A 76 -18.82 5.36 20.68
C ILE A 76 -19.96 5.45 19.66
N GLY A 77 -20.92 6.36 19.88
CA GLY A 77 -22.03 6.59 18.97
C GLY A 77 -22.94 5.37 18.78
N ASP A 78 -23.82 5.45 17.81
CA ASP A 78 -24.83 4.42 17.54
C ASP A 78 -24.23 3.14 16.93
N ALA A 79 -23.17 3.27 16.12
CA ALA A 79 -22.47 2.16 15.51
C ALA A 79 -21.70 1.28 16.54
N SER A 80 -21.22 1.89 17.63
CA SER A 80 -20.53 1.20 18.74
C SER A 80 -19.45 0.21 18.30
N ILE A 81 -18.61 0.60 17.32
CA ILE A 81 -17.62 -0.25 16.63
C ILE A 81 -16.49 -0.67 17.58
N LEU A 82 -16.31 -1.96 17.79
CA LEU A 82 -15.22 -2.54 18.57
C LEU A 82 -14.30 -3.37 17.68
N SER A 83 -13.15 -2.83 17.33
CA SER A 83 -12.17 -3.50 16.47
C SER A 83 -10.73 -3.21 16.87
N ASN A 84 -9.84 -4.08 16.43
CA ASN A 84 -8.40 -3.85 16.45
C ASN A 84 -7.82 -4.13 15.06
N LYS A 85 -7.28 -3.10 14.41
CA LYS A 85 -6.63 -3.19 13.10
C LYS A 85 -5.13 -3.34 13.28
N LEU A 86 -4.61 -4.49 12.95
CA LEU A 86 -3.18 -4.82 12.99
C LEU A 86 -2.59 -4.74 11.60
N SER A 87 -1.42 -4.13 11.46
CA SER A 87 -0.66 -4.21 10.20
C SER A 87 0.84 -4.18 10.44
N GLY A 88 1.58 -4.78 9.51
CA GLY A 88 3.02 -4.79 9.51
C GLY A 88 3.59 -4.74 8.11
N SER A 89 4.74 -4.07 7.95
CA SER A 89 5.50 -4.11 6.71
C SER A 89 7.00 -4.19 6.99
N TYR A 90 7.68 -5.02 6.22
CA TYR A 90 9.12 -5.14 6.24
C TYR A 90 9.68 -4.94 4.84
N SER A 91 10.55 -3.93 4.69
CA SER A 91 11.26 -3.69 3.44
C SER A 91 12.76 -3.86 3.67
N PHE A 92 13.44 -4.45 2.68
CA PHE A 92 14.89 -4.54 2.71
C PHE A 92 15.49 -4.28 1.32
N TYR A 93 16.72 -3.79 1.32
CA TYR A 93 17.42 -3.30 0.15
C TYR A 93 18.78 -3.95 0.05
N LEU A 94 19.04 -4.58 -1.09
CA LEU A 94 20.30 -5.25 -1.39
C LEU A 94 21.03 -4.49 -2.51
N PRO A 95 22.19 -3.90 -2.23
CA PRO A 95 22.97 -3.23 -3.26
C PRO A 95 23.45 -4.23 -4.32
N THR A 96 23.37 -3.84 -5.58
CA THR A 96 23.80 -4.67 -6.71
C THR A 96 24.50 -3.84 -7.78
N ARG A 97 25.06 -4.51 -8.80
CA ARG A 97 25.77 -3.90 -9.92
C ARG A 97 25.54 -4.67 -11.23
N LEU A 98 24.28 -4.85 -11.61
CA LEU A 98 23.93 -5.62 -12.81
C LEU A 98 24.04 -4.81 -14.10
N THR A 99 23.68 -3.51 -14.06
CA THR A 99 23.71 -2.65 -15.26
C THR A 99 24.90 -1.70 -15.24
N LYS A 100 25.42 -1.38 -16.44
CA LYS A 100 26.53 -0.45 -16.68
C LYS A 100 26.12 0.72 -17.56
N LEU A 101 24.89 1.21 -17.43
CA LEU A 101 24.32 2.23 -18.31
C LEU A 101 24.99 3.57 -18.14
N THR A 102 25.30 4.00 -16.92
CA THR A 102 25.94 5.29 -16.65
C THR A 102 27.47 5.19 -16.64
N LYS A 103 28.15 6.33 -16.85
CA LYS A 103 29.63 6.42 -16.74
C LYS A 103 30.10 6.01 -15.36
N GLY A 104 29.37 6.36 -14.29
CA GLY A 104 29.67 5.96 -12.91
C GLY A 104 29.59 4.46 -12.68
N CYS A 105 28.72 3.74 -13.39
CA CYS A 105 28.57 2.28 -13.30
C CYS A 105 29.59 1.52 -14.15
N ARG A 106 30.22 2.16 -15.13
CA ARG A 106 31.21 1.52 -16.03
C ARG A 106 32.59 1.41 -15.40
N LYS A 107 32.94 2.28 -14.44
CA LYS A 107 34.21 2.23 -13.74
C LYS A 107 34.23 1.07 -12.74
N SER A 108 35.23 0.21 -12.82
CA SER A 108 35.37 -1.00 -11.99
C SER A 108 35.42 -0.69 -10.47
N ASP A 109 35.96 0.46 -10.11
CA ASP A 109 36.15 0.91 -8.71
C ASP A 109 35.09 1.91 -8.25
N SER A 110 33.98 2.05 -8.97
CA SER A 110 32.94 3.02 -8.61
C SER A 110 32.29 2.66 -7.28
N LYS A 111 32.40 3.59 -6.32
CA LYS A 111 31.74 3.52 -5.01
C LYS A 111 30.21 3.42 -5.24
N SER A 112 29.50 2.78 -4.34
CA SER A 112 28.04 2.58 -4.43
C SER A 112 27.24 3.88 -4.65
N GLN A 113 27.78 5.02 -4.23
CA GLN A 113 27.20 6.36 -4.46
C GLN A 113 27.25 6.81 -5.93
N GLN A 114 28.19 6.31 -6.74
CA GLN A 114 28.31 6.68 -8.17
C GLN A 114 27.44 5.80 -9.07
N CYS A 115 27.04 4.63 -8.57
CA CYS A 115 26.19 3.68 -9.29
C CYS A 115 25.16 3.09 -8.32
N PRO A 116 24.12 3.85 -7.92
CA PRO A 116 23.11 3.38 -6.97
C PRO A 116 22.15 2.40 -7.64
N GLN A 117 22.45 1.10 -7.50
CA GLN A 117 21.59 0.01 -7.93
C GLN A 117 21.22 -0.85 -6.73
N ALA A 118 19.99 -1.30 -6.68
CA ALA A 118 19.52 -2.18 -5.62
C ALA A 118 18.37 -3.06 -6.07
N PHE A 119 18.29 -4.24 -5.50
CA PHE A 119 17.02 -4.93 -5.32
C PHE A 119 16.34 -4.39 -4.06
N ALA A 120 15.08 -4.04 -4.19
CA ALA A 120 14.22 -3.63 -3.09
C ALA A 120 13.08 -4.65 -2.97
N PHE A 121 12.86 -5.15 -1.76
CA PHE A 121 11.81 -6.10 -1.46
C PHE A 121 10.93 -5.54 -0.36
N ASN A 122 9.64 -5.80 -0.45
CA ASN A 122 8.68 -5.46 0.59
C ASN A 122 7.74 -6.64 0.81
N LEU A 123 7.49 -6.92 2.07
CA LEU A 123 6.44 -7.84 2.53
C LEU A 123 5.56 -7.05 3.50
N GLN A 124 4.26 -7.07 3.28
CA GLN A 124 3.31 -6.44 4.18
C GLN A 124 2.05 -7.28 4.33
N GLY A 125 1.42 -7.15 5.47
CA GLY A 125 0.18 -7.82 5.77
C GLY A 125 -0.56 -7.14 6.92
N GLY A 126 -1.81 -7.50 7.08
CA GLY A 126 -2.63 -6.97 8.15
C GLY A 126 -3.91 -7.77 8.33
N THR A 127 -4.57 -7.54 9.46
CA THR A 127 -5.87 -8.12 9.79
C THR A 127 -6.66 -7.17 10.68
N VAL A 128 -7.97 -7.25 10.61
CA VAL A 128 -8.90 -6.59 11.53
C VAL A 128 -9.60 -7.64 12.38
N ILE A 129 -9.50 -7.50 13.69
CA ILE A 129 -10.17 -8.35 14.68
C ILE A 129 -11.40 -7.58 15.19
N GLY A 130 -12.56 -8.21 15.27
CA GLY A 130 -13.81 -7.58 15.68
C GLY A 130 -14.59 -6.98 14.51
N ASP A 131 -15.27 -5.87 14.75
CA ASP A 131 -16.14 -5.21 13.80
C ASP A 131 -15.35 -4.59 12.64
N LEU A 132 -15.87 -4.67 11.42
CA LEU A 132 -15.17 -4.15 10.25
C LEU A 132 -16.14 -3.39 9.33
N PRO A 133 -16.21 -2.06 9.48
CA PRO A 133 -16.86 -1.21 8.51
C PRO A 133 -16.21 -1.35 7.11
N PRO A 134 -16.98 -1.25 6.02
CA PRO A 134 -16.43 -1.42 4.67
C PRO A 134 -15.33 -0.42 4.31
N TYR A 135 -15.39 0.81 4.82
CA TYR A 135 -14.38 1.85 4.59
C TYR A 135 -13.09 1.67 5.41
N GLU A 136 -13.06 0.78 6.43
CA GLU A 136 -11.86 0.41 7.19
C GLU A 136 -11.19 -0.87 6.68
N ALA A 137 -11.81 -1.58 5.74
CA ALA A 137 -11.23 -2.78 5.12
C ALA A 137 -9.94 -2.47 4.34
N PHE A 138 -9.06 -3.46 4.25
CA PHE A 138 -7.85 -3.32 3.44
C PHE A 138 -8.21 -3.36 1.95
N SER A 139 -7.70 -2.37 1.21
CA SER A 139 -7.90 -2.24 -0.23
C SER A 139 -6.66 -2.74 -0.98
N LEU A 140 -6.84 -3.64 -1.94
CA LEU A 140 -5.77 -4.26 -2.72
C LEU A 140 -5.88 -3.85 -4.19
N GLY A 141 -4.72 -3.63 -4.82
CA GLY A 141 -4.57 -3.06 -6.16
C GLY A 141 -4.16 -1.59 -6.13
N GLY A 142 -3.57 -1.11 -7.21
CA GLY A 142 -3.16 0.27 -7.38
C GLY A 142 -1.66 0.53 -7.22
N ALA A 143 -1.28 1.81 -7.34
CA ALA A 143 0.11 2.27 -7.40
C ALA A 143 0.95 1.93 -6.16
N ASN A 144 0.30 1.77 -5.00
CA ASN A 144 0.94 1.45 -3.72
C ASN A 144 0.68 0.01 -3.26
N SER A 145 -0.07 -0.76 -4.03
CA SER A 145 -0.37 -2.17 -3.77
C SER A 145 0.13 -3.05 -4.93
N VAL A 146 -0.73 -3.58 -5.78
CA VAL A 146 -0.35 -4.38 -6.95
C VAL A 146 -0.52 -3.52 -8.20
N ARG A 147 0.59 -3.11 -8.79
CA ARG A 147 0.61 -2.30 -10.02
C ARG A 147 0.08 -3.12 -11.21
N GLY A 148 -0.61 -2.44 -12.13
CA GLY A 148 -1.36 -3.07 -13.22
C GLY A 148 -2.85 -3.17 -12.93
N PHE A 149 -3.26 -3.20 -11.65
CA PHE A 149 -4.65 -3.02 -11.22
C PHE A 149 -4.94 -1.57 -10.86
N GLY A 150 -6.19 -1.14 -10.96
CA GLY A 150 -6.66 0.12 -10.40
C GLY A 150 -6.71 0.10 -8.87
N GLU A 151 -6.89 1.27 -8.26
CA GLU A 151 -6.98 1.39 -6.80
C GLU A 151 -8.17 0.57 -6.26
N GLY A 152 -7.87 -0.39 -5.38
CA GLY A 152 -8.87 -1.29 -4.78
C GLY A 152 -9.54 -2.28 -5.73
N GLU A 153 -9.10 -2.40 -6.96
CA GLU A 153 -9.72 -3.25 -7.98
C GLU A 153 -9.44 -4.74 -7.73
N LEU A 154 -8.27 -5.06 -7.18
CA LEU A 154 -7.89 -6.45 -6.89
C LEU A 154 -8.69 -7.06 -5.72
N GLY A 155 -8.93 -6.29 -4.67
CA GLY A 155 -9.63 -6.84 -3.50
C GLY A 155 -10.01 -5.80 -2.45
N THR A 156 -10.94 -6.21 -1.58
CA THR A 156 -11.28 -5.54 -0.33
C THR A 156 -11.41 -6.63 0.73
N ALA A 157 -10.62 -6.54 1.80
CA ALA A 157 -10.42 -7.67 2.69
C ALA A 157 -10.34 -7.27 4.17
N ARG A 158 -10.68 -8.23 5.04
CA ARG A 158 -10.40 -8.18 6.49
C ARG A 158 -8.93 -8.43 6.76
N SER A 159 -8.33 -9.36 6.02
CA SER A 159 -6.92 -9.73 6.17
C SER A 159 -6.26 -9.78 4.79
N PHE A 160 -4.98 -9.44 4.72
CA PHE A 160 -4.24 -9.49 3.47
C PHE A 160 -2.78 -9.85 3.68
N LEU A 161 -2.18 -10.32 2.59
CA LEU A 161 -0.74 -10.46 2.46
C LEU A 161 -0.32 -9.91 1.09
N GLN A 162 0.75 -9.12 1.06
CA GLN A 162 1.29 -8.53 -0.16
C GLN A 162 2.80 -8.62 -0.17
N ALA A 163 3.37 -8.93 -1.33
CA ALA A 163 4.80 -8.94 -1.58
C ALA A 163 5.14 -8.13 -2.83
N SER A 164 6.29 -7.45 -2.79
CA SER A 164 6.81 -6.68 -3.90
C SER A 164 8.32 -6.90 -4.05
N ALA A 165 8.78 -7.00 -5.28
CA ALA A 165 10.19 -7.03 -5.65
C ALA A 165 10.45 -5.98 -6.73
N GLU A 166 11.48 -5.16 -6.57
CA GLU A 166 11.82 -4.10 -7.51
C GLU A 166 13.33 -4.05 -7.72
N TYR A 167 13.79 -4.11 -8.98
CA TYR A 167 15.16 -3.83 -9.34
C TYR A 167 15.28 -2.39 -9.84
N ARG A 168 16.08 -1.58 -9.14
CA ARG A 168 16.29 -0.16 -9.40
C ARG A 168 17.70 0.07 -9.94
N PHE A 169 17.80 0.87 -11.01
CA PHE A 169 19.08 1.18 -11.66
C PHE A 169 19.11 2.59 -12.24
N PRO A 170 20.25 3.29 -12.20
CA PRO A 170 20.39 4.60 -12.78
C PRO A 170 20.43 4.51 -14.32
N VAL A 171 19.71 5.42 -15.00
CA VAL A 171 19.75 5.59 -16.47
C VAL A 171 20.57 6.84 -16.82
N PHE A 172 20.27 7.96 -16.14
CA PHE A 172 21.01 9.22 -16.19
C PHE A 172 21.18 9.77 -14.78
N SER A 173 21.80 10.94 -14.65
CA SER A 173 22.07 11.55 -13.32
C SER A 173 20.81 11.79 -12.48
N LEU A 174 19.71 12.18 -13.10
CA LEU A 174 18.43 12.48 -12.45
C LEU A 174 17.37 11.40 -12.69
N LEU A 175 17.61 10.48 -13.62
CA LEU A 175 16.66 9.48 -14.08
C LEU A 175 17.12 8.08 -13.70
N SER A 176 16.25 7.32 -13.06
CA SER A 176 16.45 5.89 -12.77
C SER A 176 15.32 5.07 -13.36
N GLY A 177 15.64 3.85 -13.77
CA GLY A 177 14.68 2.84 -14.18
C GLY A 177 14.35 1.91 -13.02
N ALA A 178 13.20 1.27 -13.11
CA ALA A 178 12.79 0.19 -12.23
C ALA A 178 12.12 -0.93 -13.03
N LEU A 179 12.41 -2.18 -12.67
CA LEU A 179 11.63 -3.35 -13.06
C LEU A 179 10.99 -3.90 -11.82
N PHE A 180 9.73 -4.28 -11.88
CA PHE A 180 9.01 -4.69 -10.70
C PHE A 180 8.10 -5.91 -10.91
N PHE A 181 7.84 -6.57 -9.80
CA PHE A 181 6.83 -7.61 -9.63
C PHE A 181 6.13 -7.40 -8.29
N ASP A 182 4.81 -7.39 -8.30
CA ASP A 182 3.94 -7.24 -7.11
C ASP A 182 2.93 -8.38 -7.09
N ALA A 183 2.60 -8.87 -5.91
CA ALA A 183 1.54 -9.86 -5.71
C ALA A 183 0.81 -9.61 -4.39
N ALA A 184 -0.49 -9.85 -4.35
CA ALA A 184 -1.28 -9.77 -3.12
C ALA A 184 -2.42 -10.79 -3.11
N THR A 185 -2.89 -11.07 -1.91
CA THR A 185 -4.08 -11.90 -1.64
C THR A 185 -4.86 -11.35 -0.45
N ASP A 186 -6.18 -11.46 -0.51
CA ASP A 186 -7.13 -11.14 0.56
C ASP A 186 -7.29 -12.28 1.58
N LEU A 187 -6.51 -13.36 1.43
CA LEU A 187 -6.53 -14.56 2.26
C LEU A 187 -7.94 -15.21 2.38
N GLY A 188 -8.82 -14.97 1.39
CA GLY A 188 -10.20 -15.49 1.40
C GLY A 188 -11.09 -14.81 2.45
N THR A 189 -10.79 -13.58 2.86
CA THR A 189 -11.51 -12.88 3.94
C THR A 189 -12.43 -11.75 3.44
N ALA A 190 -12.67 -11.68 2.14
CA ALA A 190 -13.51 -10.66 1.52
C ALA A 190 -14.95 -10.65 2.04
N ASP A 191 -15.56 -11.83 2.19
CA ASP A 191 -16.95 -11.99 2.65
C ASP A 191 -17.16 -11.59 4.12
N SER A 192 -16.10 -11.45 4.88
CA SER A 192 -16.15 -11.03 6.29
C SER A 192 -16.14 -9.51 6.48
N VAL A 193 -16.19 -8.75 5.40
CA VAL A 193 -16.34 -7.28 5.40
C VAL A 193 -17.81 -6.93 5.32
N THR A 194 -18.29 -6.04 6.18
CA THR A 194 -19.69 -5.56 6.18
C THR A 194 -20.07 -5.07 4.77
N GLY A 195 -21.25 -5.48 4.28
CA GLY A 195 -21.74 -5.13 2.94
C GLY A 195 -21.04 -5.86 1.77
N ASN A 196 -20.08 -6.75 2.05
CA ASN A 196 -19.35 -7.54 1.06
C ASN A 196 -18.91 -6.75 -0.20
N PRO A 197 -18.14 -5.67 -0.06
CA PRO A 197 -17.80 -4.78 -1.18
C PRO A 197 -16.95 -5.45 -2.27
N ALA A 198 -16.27 -6.54 -1.95
CA ALA A 198 -15.48 -7.31 -2.91
C ALA A 198 -16.42 -8.19 -3.78
N GLY A 199 -17.30 -8.94 -3.17
CA GLY A 199 -18.29 -9.77 -3.88
C GLY A 199 -19.23 -8.93 -4.74
N ALA A 200 -19.74 -7.81 -4.21
CA ALA A 200 -20.63 -6.90 -4.94
C ALA A 200 -19.99 -6.31 -6.22
N ARG A 201 -18.67 -6.28 -6.31
CA ARG A 201 -17.90 -5.75 -7.45
C ARG A 201 -17.07 -6.82 -8.19
N ASN A 202 -17.30 -8.10 -7.90
CA ASN A 202 -16.61 -9.25 -8.50
C ASN A 202 -15.07 -9.10 -8.47
N LYS A 203 -14.52 -8.62 -7.34
CA LYS A 203 -13.06 -8.45 -7.20
C LYS A 203 -12.37 -9.81 -7.08
N PRO A 204 -11.22 -10.02 -7.76
CA PRO A 204 -10.55 -11.34 -7.79
C PRO A 204 -10.06 -11.82 -6.41
N GLY A 205 -9.72 -10.90 -5.49
CA GLY A 205 -9.19 -11.20 -4.16
C GLY A 205 -7.70 -11.54 -4.12
N ASN A 206 -7.15 -12.04 -5.21
CA ASN A 206 -5.74 -12.35 -5.36
C ASN A 206 -5.26 -12.06 -6.79
N GLY A 207 -3.98 -11.70 -6.92
CA GLY A 207 -3.42 -11.43 -8.23
C GLY A 207 -1.99 -10.93 -8.14
N PHE A 208 -1.38 -10.75 -9.31
CA PHE A 208 -0.05 -10.19 -9.45
C PHE A 208 0.04 -9.21 -10.61
N GLY A 209 1.03 -8.33 -10.52
CA GLY A 209 1.36 -7.39 -11.58
C GLY A 209 2.86 -7.24 -11.73
N TYR A 210 3.31 -6.95 -12.93
CA TYR A 210 4.71 -6.74 -13.26
C TYR A 210 4.85 -5.63 -14.29
N GLY A 211 6.03 -5.04 -14.36
CA GLY A 211 6.22 -3.98 -15.33
C GLY A 211 7.54 -3.24 -15.17
N LEU A 212 7.55 -2.06 -15.76
CA LEU A 212 8.69 -1.17 -15.75
C LEU A 212 8.27 0.23 -15.29
N GLY A 213 9.21 0.96 -14.71
CA GLY A 213 8.96 2.29 -14.22
C GLY A 213 10.14 3.22 -14.40
N VAL A 214 9.84 4.49 -14.36
CA VAL A 214 10.79 5.58 -14.41
C VAL A 214 10.71 6.36 -13.09
N ARG A 215 11.87 6.75 -12.58
CA ARG A 215 12.01 7.53 -11.34
C ARG A 215 12.80 8.79 -11.65
N VAL A 216 12.22 9.94 -11.36
CA VAL A 216 12.89 11.25 -11.47
C VAL A 216 13.20 11.74 -10.06
N LYS A 217 14.46 12.06 -9.79
CA LYS A 217 14.88 12.61 -8.48
C LYS A 217 14.26 13.98 -8.25
N SER A 218 13.62 14.18 -7.11
CA SER A 218 13.12 15.47 -6.65
C SER A 218 13.46 15.70 -5.18
N PRO A 219 13.40 16.95 -4.68
CA PRO A 219 13.61 17.26 -3.26
C PRO A 219 12.59 16.59 -2.33
N LEU A 220 11.41 16.25 -2.83
CA LEU A 220 10.33 15.59 -2.09
C LEU A 220 10.40 14.05 -2.17
N GLY A 221 11.48 13.52 -2.74
CA GLY A 221 11.63 12.11 -3.06
C GLY A 221 11.44 11.84 -4.55
N PRO A 222 11.60 10.60 -5.02
CA PRO A 222 11.47 10.28 -6.43
C PRO A 222 10.03 10.45 -6.91
N ILE A 223 9.86 11.10 -8.06
CA ILE A 223 8.61 11.09 -8.83
C ILE A 223 8.62 9.78 -9.63
N ARG A 224 7.58 8.97 -9.48
CA ARG A 224 7.44 7.64 -10.07
C ARG A 224 6.39 7.63 -11.17
N LEU A 225 6.72 7.05 -12.30
CA LEU A 225 5.78 6.70 -13.37
C LEU A 225 6.00 5.22 -13.69
N ASP A 226 5.00 4.41 -13.44
CA ASP A 226 5.03 2.96 -13.61
C ASP A 226 4.04 2.53 -14.69
N TYR A 227 4.48 1.63 -15.57
CA TYR A 227 3.62 0.93 -16.51
C TYR A 227 3.58 -0.55 -16.12
N GLY A 228 2.43 -0.99 -15.65
CA GLY A 228 2.21 -2.33 -15.12
C GLY A 228 1.20 -3.12 -15.92
N TYR A 229 1.47 -4.41 -16.06
CA TYR A 229 0.55 -5.44 -16.54
C TYR A 229 0.08 -6.27 -15.36
N ASN A 230 -1.20 -6.65 -15.33
CA ASN A 230 -1.75 -7.58 -14.36
C ASN A 230 -1.97 -8.98 -14.96
N ASN A 231 -2.31 -9.95 -14.10
CA ASN A 231 -2.59 -11.32 -14.53
C ASN A 231 -3.90 -11.48 -15.32
N ASP A 232 -4.76 -10.46 -15.36
CA ASP A 232 -6.01 -10.48 -16.14
C ASP A 232 -5.79 -9.97 -17.58
N GLY A 233 -4.53 -9.63 -17.92
CA GLY A 233 -4.14 -9.15 -19.26
C GLY A 233 -4.36 -7.66 -19.47
N GLU A 234 -4.70 -6.92 -18.43
CA GLU A 234 -4.84 -5.47 -18.49
C GLU A 234 -3.52 -4.76 -18.19
N SER A 235 -3.42 -3.50 -18.61
CA SER A 235 -2.26 -2.67 -18.31
C SER A 235 -2.68 -1.27 -17.85
N ARG A 236 -1.87 -0.70 -16.96
CA ARG A 236 -2.12 0.66 -16.43
C ARG A 236 -0.84 1.46 -16.29
N VAL A 237 -0.96 2.75 -16.54
CA VAL A 237 0.04 3.76 -16.16
C VAL A 237 -0.34 4.29 -14.78
N GLN A 238 0.63 4.30 -13.87
CA GLN A 238 0.42 4.72 -12.49
C GLN A 238 1.47 5.73 -12.07
N PHE A 239 1.03 6.76 -11.36
CA PHE A 239 1.85 7.84 -10.88
C PHE A 239 2.00 7.79 -9.36
N GLY A 240 3.17 8.21 -8.86
CA GLY A 240 3.41 8.33 -7.43
C GLY A 240 4.52 9.31 -7.10
N ILE A 241 4.52 9.81 -5.87
CA ILE A 241 5.57 10.70 -5.34
C ILE A 241 6.16 10.05 -4.08
N GLY A 242 7.47 10.11 -3.95
CA GLY A 242 8.21 9.51 -2.84
C GLY A 242 8.55 8.04 -3.05
N GLU A 243 9.26 7.45 -2.07
CA GLU A 243 9.53 6.02 -2.04
C GLU A 243 8.24 5.25 -1.75
N ARG A 244 8.11 4.09 -2.37
CA ARG A 244 6.91 3.26 -2.22
C ARG A 244 6.90 2.47 -0.92
N PHE A 245 8.10 2.03 -0.47
CA PHE A 245 8.27 1.23 0.74
C PHE A 245 9.66 1.40 1.37
#